data_99714fad0f1af4fa9c04b11d5bd45b71
#
_entry.id   99714fad0f1af4fa9c04b11d5bd45b71
#
_cell.length_a   1.000
_cell.length_b   1.000
_cell.length_c   1.000
_cell.angle_alpha   90.00
_cell.angle_beta   90.00
_cell.angle_gamma   90.00
#
_symmetry.space_group_name_H-M   'P 1'
#
loop_
_entity.id
_entity.type
_entity.pdbx_description
1 polymer ?
#
loop_
_entity_poly.entity_id
_entity_poly.type
_entity_poly.pdbx_seq_one_letter_code
_entity_poly.pdbx_strand_id
1 'polypeptide(L)'
;MCTKIQNPDYYTLCYYQGRNVVHNRKDIFGDIVVRPVDRRENYVKRCVGTPGDSLKIVDNVIYTKLSAESLELREAERSEVKSSGWIQEPTHEFAQLNYFVRTDGHVLTKSYLDKVGISMDDRIMVEAGIYHFPLTKAMKEQLEKNPHVTEIILEPSQNGGAVYPLGHNNWTRDNYGPIYIPRKGDRVMITEQNYWIYKRIADAYEFQPIRIGEEYTFKMDYYWMQGDNRHNSADSRYWGFVPEDHIVGQPIFVWLSIDKDTHSIRFSRIGKHDMR
;
A
#
# COMPACT_ATOMS: atom_id res chain seq x y z
N MET A 1 15.42 -13.79 -2.07
CA MET A 1 14.20 -14.55 -2.46
C MET A 1 14.46 -16.02 -2.21
N CYS A 2 13.54 -16.72 -1.57
CA CYS A 2 13.59 -18.17 -1.39
C CYS A 2 12.93 -18.85 -2.59
N THR A 3 13.52 -19.91 -3.15
CA THR A 3 13.00 -20.53 -4.38
C THR A 3 11.72 -21.33 -4.16
N LYS A 4 11.48 -21.83 -2.95
CA LYS A 4 10.28 -22.62 -2.60
C LYS A 4 9.17 -21.79 -1.95
N ILE A 5 9.50 -20.66 -1.35
CA ILE A 5 8.53 -19.78 -0.67
C ILE A 5 8.71 -18.38 -1.22
N GLN A 6 7.69 -17.87 -1.90
CA GLN A 6 7.70 -16.53 -2.50
C GLN A 6 6.99 -15.50 -1.62
N ASN A 7 6.01 -15.92 -0.85
CA ASN A 7 5.26 -15.09 0.08
C ASN A 7 5.12 -15.83 1.42
N PRO A 8 5.54 -15.25 2.57
CA PRO A 8 6.07 -13.88 2.72
C PRO A 8 7.48 -13.69 2.14
N ASP A 9 7.90 -12.41 2.03
CA ASP A 9 9.23 -12.06 1.51
C ASP A 9 10.38 -12.61 2.39
N TYR A 10 11.59 -12.63 1.82
CA TYR A 10 12.78 -13.18 2.50
C TYR A 10 13.07 -12.52 3.86
N TYR A 11 12.90 -11.19 3.98
CA TYR A 11 13.16 -10.50 5.25
C TYR A 11 12.14 -10.93 6.31
N THR A 12 10.87 -11.00 5.95
CA THR A 12 9.79 -11.45 6.83
C THR A 12 10.00 -12.90 7.28
N LEU A 13 10.44 -13.78 6.37
CA LEU A 13 10.82 -15.16 6.72
C LEU A 13 11.96 -15.17 7.73
N CYS A 14 13.02 -14.39 7.50
CA CYS A 14 14.16 -14.31 8.42
C CYS A 14 13.76 -13.72 9.78
N TYR A 15 12.81 -12.79 9.79
CA TYR A 15 12.30 -12.19 11.01
C TYR A 15 11.61 -13.22 11.92
N TYR A 16 10.72 -14.05 11.35
CA TYR A 16 9.95 -15.03 12.13
C TYR A 16 10.70 -16.32 12.41
N GLN A 17 11.50 -16.80 11.47
CA GLN A 17 12.14 -18.11 11.55
C GLN A 17 13.60 -18.02 12.00
N GLY A 18 14.21 -16.84 11.93
CA GLY A 18 15.63 -16.63 12.10
C GLY A 18 16.42 -16.88 10.81
N ARG A 19 17.39 -15.99 10.52
CA ARG A 19 18.20 -16.04 9.29
C ARG A 19 18.90 -17.38 9.08
N ASN A 20 19.49 -17.94 10.15
CA ASN A 20 20.21 -19.22 10.08
C ASN A 20 19.28 -20.38 9.71
N VAL A 21 18.06 -20.38 10.22
CA VAL A 21 17.05 -21.40 9.88
C VAL A 21 16.66 -21.31 8.42
N VAL A 22 16.38 -20.09 7.92
CA VAL A 22 16.00 -19.87 6.52
C VAL A 22 17.14 -20.27 5.57
N HIS A 23 18.40 -20.01 5.93
CA HIS A 23 19.56 -20.37 5.10
C HIS A 23 19.88 -21.87 5.11
N ASN A 24 19.70 -22.52 6.25
CA ASN A 24 20.11 -23.93 6.42
C ASN A 24 19.02 -24.93 6.04
N ARG A 25 17.73 -24.54 6.09
CA ARG A 25 16.62 -25.43 5.77
C ARG A 25 16.20 -25.31 4.29
N LYS A 26 17.13 -25.67 3.39
CA LYS A 26 16.86 -25.69 1.93
C LYS A 26 15.74 -26.67 1.52
N ASP A 27 15.49 -27.66 2.33
CA ASP A 27 14.37 -28.60 2.20
C ASP A 27 13.02 -27.87 2.25
N ILE A 28 12.90 -26.86 3.10
CA ILE A 28 11.69 -26.04 3.28
C ILE A 28 11.72 -24.80 2.40
N PHE A 29 12.80 -24.01 2.48
CA PHE A 29 12.86 -22.66 1.86
C PHE A 29 13.46 -22.66 0.46
N GLY A 30 14.13 -23.74 0.06
CA GLY A 30 14.86 -23.81 -1.21
C GLY A 30 16.16 -23.01 -1.17
N ASP A 31 16.68 -22.68 -2.35
CA ASP A 31 17.87 -21.85 -2.47
C ASP A 31 17.52 -20.37 -2.36
N ILE A 32 18.47 -19.60 -1.81
CA ILE A 32 18.34 -18.14 -1.74
C ILE A 32 18.96 -17.57 -2.99
N VAL A 33 18.11 -16.99 -3.86
CA VAL A 33 18.53 -16.38 -5.11
C VAL A 33 18.44 -14.86 -4.98
N VAL A 34 19.57 -14.19 -5.25
CA VAL A 34 19.61 -12.74 -5.40
C VAL A 34 19.39 -12.42 -6.88
N ARG A 35 18.28 -11.78 -7.21
CA ARG A 35 18.01 -11.34 -8.59
C ARG A 35 18.58 -9.94 -8.78
N PRO A 36 19.29 -9.66 -9.88
CA PRO A 36 19.68 -8.30 -10.23
C PRO A 36 18.43 -7.44 -10.46
N VAL A 37 18.58 -6.12 -10.35
CA VAL A 37 17.45 -5.15 -10.33
C VAL A 37 16.58 -5.27 -11.59
N ASP A 38 17.18 -5.48 -12.75
CA ASP A 38 16.53 -5.67 -14.05
C ASP A 38 15.67 -6.95 -14.17
N ARG A 39 15.85 -7.89 -13.25
CA ARG A 39 15.09 -9.15 -13.17
C ARG A 39 14.19 -9.23 -11.96
N ARG A 40 13.99 -8.13 -11.23
CA ARG A 40 13.00 -8.05 -10.15
C ARG A 40 11.67 -7.62 -10.70
N GLU A 41 10.61 -8.09 -10.05
CA GLU A 41 9.26 -7.61 -10.36
C GLU A 41 9.11 -6.16 -9.89
N ASN A 42 8.70 -5.28 -10.80
CA ASN A 42 8.44 -3.89 -10.49
C ASN A 42 6.97 -3.72 -10.10
N TYR A 43 6.73 -3.20 -8.90
CA TYR A 43 5.40 -2.86 -8.43
C TYR A 43 5.14 -1.38 -8.64
N VAL A 44 3.99 -1.05 -9.24
CA VAL A 44 3.51 0.32 -9.32
C VAL A 44 2.71 0.64 -8.07
N LYS A 45 3.15 1.63 -7.33
CA LYS A 45 2.50 2.12 -6.11
C LYS A 45 2.53 3.65 -6.11
N ARG A 46 1.55 4.25 -5.46
CA ARG A 46 1.53 5.71 -5.27
C ARG A 46 2.44 6.08 -4.11
N CYS A 47 3.30 7.07 -4.33
CA CYS A 47 4.05 7.70 -3.23
C CYS A 47 3.11 8.63 -2.49
N VAL A 48 2.76 8.27 -1.26
CA VAL A 48 1.85 9.04 -0.40
C VAL A 48 2.57 9.70 0.78
N GLY A 49 3.86 9.47 0.91
CA GLY A 49 4.72 10.13 1.89
C GLY A 49 6.15 10.19 1.40
N THR A 50 6.75 11.36 1.52
CA THR A 50 8.11 11.69 1.07
C THR A 50 9.06 11.89 2.25
N PRO A 51 10.39 11.90 2.02
CA PRO A 51 11.37 12.06 3.09
C PRO A 51 11.13 13.31 3.96
N GLY A 52 11.09 13.13 5.27
CA GLY A 52 10.83 14.21 6.24
C GLY A 52 9.35 14.40 6.60
N ASP A 53 8.43 13.75 5.89
CA ASP A 53 7.00 13.80 6.22
C ASP A 53 6.66 12.88 7.40
N SER A 54 5.52 13.15 8.03
CA SER A 54 4.88 12.16 8.90
C SER A 54 3.55 11.74 8.30
N LEU A 55 3.19 10.47 8.48
CA LEU A 55 2.00 9.87 7.90
C LEU A 55 1.18 9.12 8.94
N LYS A 56 -0.14 9.23 8.85
CA LYS A 56 -1.08 8.36 9.56
C LYS A 56 -2.27 8.02 8.68
N ILE A 57 -2.94 6.91 8.98
CA ILE A 57 -4.20 6.53 8.35
C ILE A 57 -5.26 6.47 9.46
N VAL A 58 -6.39 7.10 9.21
CA VAL A 58 -7.55 7.06 10.10
C VAL A 58 -8.77 6.72 9.25
N ASP A 59 -9.42 5.61 9.57
CA ASP A 59 -10.59 5.09 8.84
C ASP A 59 -10.39 5.09 7.31
N ASN A 60 -9.29 4.49 6.87
CA ASN A 60 -8.86 4.40 5.46
C ASN A 60 -8.40 5.71 4.80
N VAL A 61 -8.50 6.83 5.47
CA VAL A 61 -8.07 8.13 4.95
C VAL A 61 -6.64 8.41 5.38
N ILE A 62 -5.78 8.70 4.40
CA ILE A 62 -4.39 9.05 4.66
C ILE A 62 -4.29 10.53 5.02
N TYR A 63 -3.57 10.80 6.08
CA TYR A 63 -3.18 12.15 6.50
C TYR A 63 -1.67 12.24 6.53
N THR A 64 -1.13 13.30 5.92
CA THR A 64 0.29 13.62 5.94
C THR A 64 0.52 14.92 6.68
N LYS A 65 1.60 14.98 7.44
CA LYS A 65 2.17 16.21 7.97
C LYS A 65 3.44 16.45 7.19
N LEU A 66 3.37 17.40 6.27
CA LEU A 66 4.43 17.67 5.32
C LEU A 66 5.66 18.31 6.02
N SER A 67 6.85 17.93 5.57
CA SER A 67 8.08 18.64 5.90
C SER A 67 8.07 20.04 5.29
N ALA A 68 8.96 20.93 5.75
CA ALA A 68 9.07 22.27 5.17
C ALA A 68 9.36 22.24 3.67
N GLU A 69 10.22 21.31 3.23
CA GLU A 69 10.57 21.10 1.82
C GLU A 69 9.39 20.57 1.01
N SER A 70 8.66 19.57 1.53
CA SER A 70 7.44 19.06 0.89
C SER A 70 6.36 20.15 0.76
N LEU A 71 6.24 21.04 1.74
CA LEU A 71 5.32 22.18 1.69
C LEU A 71 5.68 23.18 0.60
N GLU A 72 6.98 23.41 0.35
CA GLU A 72 7.44 24.28 -0.74
C GLU A 72 7.11 23.70 -2.12
N LEU A 73 7.28 22.38 -2.29
CA LEU A 73 6.97 21.69 -3.54
C LEU A 73 5.45 21.57 -3.81
N ARG A 74 4.64 21.56 -2.76
CA ARG A 74 3.18 21.37 -2.82
C ARG A 74 2.43 22.65 -2.44
N GLU A 75 2.75 23.75 -3.09
CA GLU A 75 2.18 25.09 -2.77
C GLU A 75 0.65 25.14 -2.74
N ALA A 76 -0.03 24.37 -3.62
CA ALA A 76 -1.48 24.34 -3.67
C ALA A 76 -2.12 23.78 -2.39
N GLU A 77 -1.39 23.00 -1.60
CA GLU A 77 -1.89 22.36 -0.38
C GLU A 77 -1.66 23.19 0.88
N ARG A 78 -0.87 24.27 0.76
CA ARG A 78 -0.61 25.18 1.89
C ARG A 78 -1.89 25.78 2.49
N SER A 79 -2.88 26.04 1.65
CA SER A 79 -4.17 26.59 2.09
C SER A 79 -5.01 25.59 2.89
N GLU A 80 -4.73 24.30 2.78
CA GLU A 80 -5.46 23.22 3.44
C GLU A 80 -4.86 22.80 4.78
N VAL A 81 -3.68 23.33 5.14
CA VAL A 81 -3.02 23.01 6.42
C VAL A 81 -3.87 23.52 7.58
N LYS A 82 -4.55 22.59 8.24
CA LYS A 82 -5.29 22.87 9.46
C LYS A 82 -4.33 23.15 10.62
N SER A 83 -4.84 23.70 11.69
CA SER A 83 -4.07 24.03 12.92
C SER A 83 -3.27 22.84 13.48
N SER A 84 -3.68 21.61 13.18
CA SER A 84 -2.98 20.36 13.54
C SER A 84 -1.73 20.09 12.70
N GLY A 85 -1.52 20.79 11.59
CA GLY A 85 -0.46 20.53 10.61
C GLY A 85 -0.67 19.25 9.76
N TRP A 86 -1.81 18.57 9.88
CA TRP A 86 -2.14 17.38 9.10
C TRP A 86 -3.03 17.73 7.90
N ILE A 87 -2.65 17.24 6.72
CA ILE A 87 -3.36 17.41 5.46
C ILE A 87 -3.91 16.05 5.05
N GLN A 88 -5.16 16.02 4.60
CA GLN A 88 -5.74 14.82 4.01
C GLN A 88 -5.20 14.63 2.60
N GLU A 89 -4.67 13.45 2.31
CA GLU A 89 -4.20 13.11 0.95
C GLU A 89 -5.38 13.06 -0.02
N PRO A 90 -5.31 13.77 -1.18
CA PRO A 90 -6.40 13.82 -2.15
C PRO A 90 -6.68 12.46 -2.81
N THR A 91 -5.76 11.51 -2.68
CA THR A 91 -5.88 10.16 -3.26
C THR A 91 -7.06 9.34 -2.72
N HIS A 92 -7.73 9.78 -1.65
CA HIS A 92 -8.89 9.07 -1.11
C HIS A 92 -10.09 9.06 -2.06
N GLU A 93 -10.19 10.00 -3.00
CA GLU A 93 -11.30 10.11 -3.95
C GLU A 93 -11.37 8.92 -4.92
N PHE A 94 -10.21 8.37 -5.31
CA PHE A 94 -10.13 7.23 -6.22
C PHE A 94 -9.57 5.96 -5.59
N ALA A 95 -9.31 5.99 -4.28
CA ALA A 95 -8.93 4.81 -3.54
C ALA A 95 -10.08 3.79 -3.53
N GLN A 96 -9.74 2.53 -3.78
CA GLN A 96 -10.69 1.43 -3.72
C GLN A 96 -10.59 0.72 -2.38
N LEU A 97 -11.75 0.52 -1.74
CA LEU A 97 -11.90 -0.28 -0.53
C LEU A 97 -12.80 -1.47 -0.84
N ASN A 98 -12.58 -2.59 -0.19
CA ASN A 98 -13.43 -3.76 -0.36
C ASN A 98 -14.74 -3.58 0.42
N TYR A 99 -15.84 -3.90 -0.24
CA TYR A 99 -17.17 -3.89 0.34
C TYR A 99 -17.90 -5.20 0.06
N PHE A 100 -18.70 -5.64 1.02
CA PHE A 100 -19.74 -6.63 0.80
C PHE A 100 -20.99 -5.91 0.34
N VAL A 101 -21.52 -6.31 -0.82
CA VAL A 101 -22.73 -5.73 -1.43
C VAL A 101 -23.81 -6.79 -1.44
N ARG A 102 -24.93 -6.54 -0.74
CA ARG A 102 -26.09 -7.43 -0.69
C ARG A 102 -27.17 -6.95 -1.64
N THR A 103 -27.86 -7.90 -2.26
CA THR A 103 -29.03 -7.65 -3.10
C THR A 103 -30.27 -8.36 -2.52
N ASP A 104 -31.45 -7.97 -3.00
CA ASP A 104 -32.75 -8.61 -2.71
C ASP A 104 -32.95 -9.97 -3.38
N GLY A 105 -31.88 -10.58 -3.88
CA GLY A 105 -31.88 -11.80 -4.67
C GLY A 105 -31.70 -11.56 -6.18
N HIS A 106 -31.77 -10.32 -6.65
CA HIS A 106 -31.43 -9.99 -8.04
C HIS A 106 -29.94 -10.12 -8.29
N VAL A 107 -29.62 -10.72 -9.44
CA VAL A 107 -28.24 -10.84 -9.93
C VAL A 107 -27.80 -9.51 -10.56
N LEU A 108 -26.70 -8.95 -10.09
CA LEU A 108 -26.07 -7.80 -10.73
C LEU A 108 -25.45 -8.24 -12.05
N THR A 109 -26.03 -7.80 -13.16
CA THR A 109 -25.61 -8.24 -14.50
C THR A 109 -24.22 -7.69 -14.85
N LYS A 110 -23.49 -8.44 -15.71
CA LYS A 110 -22.20 -8.00 -16.23
C LYS A 110 -22.27 -6.59 -16.83
N SER A 111 -23.28 -6.33 -17.66
CA SER A 111 -23.45 -5.02 -18.31
C SER A 111 -23.67 -3.89 -17.32
N TYR A 112 -24.34 -4.14 -16.19
CA TYR A 112 -24.51 -3.14 -15.14
C TYR A 112 -23.18 -2.89 -14.39
N LEU A 113 -22.46 -3.95 -14.00
CA LEU A 113 -21.18 -3.84 -13.31
C LEU A 113 -20.11 -3.16 -14.18
N ASP A 114 -20.11 -3.41 -15.50
CA ASP A 114 -19.23 -2.72 -16.45
C ASP A 114 -19.54 -1.20 -16.49
N LYS A 115 -20.82 -0.80 -16.44
CA LYS A 115 -21.22 0.62 -16.38
C LYS A 115 -20.81 1.29 -15.08
N VAL A 116 -20.84 0.58 -13.97
CA VAL A 116 -20.33 1.05 -12.67
C VAL A 116 -18.80 1.17 -12.68
N GLY A 117 -18.12 0.43 -13.57
CA GLY A 117 -16.66 0.42 -13.68
C GLY A 117 -15.99 -0.70 -12.86
N ILE A 118 -16.76 -1.70 -12.40
CA ILE A 118 -16.23 -2.84 -11.67
C ILE A 118 -15.63 -3.83 -12.67
N SER A 119 -14.33 -4.08 -12.56
CA SER A 119 -13.59 -5.02 -13.42
C SER A 119 -14.09 -6.46 -13.26
N MET A 120 -13.96 -7.28 -14.30
CA MET A 120 -14.27 -8.70 -14.22
C MET A 120 -13.40 -9.43 -13.18
N ASP A 121 -12.12 -9.06 -13.11
CA ASP A 121 -11.15 -9.64 -12.16
C ASP A 121 -11.53 -9.38 -10.69
N ASP A 122 -12.30 -8.33 -10.44
CA ASP A 122 -12.71 -7.88 -9.10
C ASP A 122 -14.08 -8.41 -8.68
N ARG A 123 -14.73 -9.24 -9.53
CA ARG A 123 -16.10 -9.74 -9.30
C ARG A 123 -16.09 -11.05 -8.55
N ILE A 124 -16.18 -10.98 -7.25
CA ILE A 124 -16.30 -12.14 -6.40
C ILE A 124 -17.73 -12.21 -5.88
N MET A 125 -18.45 -13.27 -6.23
CA MET A 125 -19.72 -13.64 -5.59
C MET A 125 -19.39 -14.59 -4.43
N VAL A 126 -19.63 -14.15 -3.21
CA VAL A 126 -19.32 -14.93 -2.00
C VAL A 126 -20.40 -15.98 -1.77
N GLU A 127 -21.65 -15.58 -1.94
CA GLU A 127 -22.83 -16.45 -1.92
C GLU A 127 -23.96 -15.80 -2.73
N ALA A 128 -25.09 -16.49 -2.91
CA ALA A 128 -26.21 -15.97 -3.68
C ALA A 128 -26.70 -14.63 -3.12
N GLY A 129 -26.62 -13.58 -3.95
CA GLY A 129 -27.02 -12.22 -3.57
C GLY A 129 -26.01 -11.44 -2.72
N ILE A 130 -24.81 -12.01 -2.45
CA ILE A 130 -23.73 -11.31 -1.76
C ILE A 130 -22.48 -11.28 -2.63
N TYR A 131 -22.04 -10.08 -2.94
CA TYR A 131 -20.85 -9.81 -3.73
C TYR A 131 -19.78 -9.14 -2.88
N HIS A 132 -18.52 -9.34 -3.26
CA HIS A 132 -17.37 -8.66 -2.67
C HIS A 132 -16.64 -7.90 -3.76
N PHE A 133 -16.61 -6.56 -3.65
CA PHE A 133 -16.06 -5.67 -4.66
C PHE A 133 -15.09 -4.65 -4.07
N PRO A 134 -13.99 -4.34 -4.74
CA PRO A 134 -13.21 -3.14 -4.48
C PRO A 134 -13.92 -1.94 -5.14
N LEU A 135 -14.41 -1.02 -4.34
CA LEU A 135 -15.19 0.13 -4.80
C LEU A 135 -14.49 1.45 -4.47
N THR A 136 -14.46 2.36 -5.44
CA THR A 136 -14.25 3.78 -5.15
C THR A 136 -15.52 4.39 -4.54
N LYS A 137 -15.39 5.59 -3.99
CA LYS A 137 -16.56 6.35 -3.49
C LYS A 137 -17.63 6.51 -4.56
N ALA A 138 -17.25 6.89 -5.79
CA ALA A 138 -18.19 7.08 -6.90
C ALA A 138 -18.88 5.76 -7.31
N MET A 139 -18.16 4.64 -7.35
CA MET A 139 -18.76 3.33 -7.64
C MET A 139 -19.76 2.93 -6.55
N LYS A 140 -19.43 3.15 -5.28
CA LYS A 140 -20.32 2.89 -4.15
C LYS A 140 -21.61 3.69 -4.27
N GLU A 141 -21.53 5.00 -4.52
CA GLU A 141 -22.67 5.88 -4.70
C GLU A 141 -23.56 5.48 -5.89
N GLN A 142 -22.98 4.90 -6.95
CA GLN A 142 -23.75 4.37 -8.08
C GLN A 142 -24.47 3.07 -7.71
N LEU A 143 -23.84 2.18 -6.95
CA LEU A 143 -24.46 0.95 -6.47
C LEU A 143 -25.61 1.24 -5.49
N GLU A 144 -25.48 2.25 -4.62
CA GLU A 144 -26.51 2.68 -3.67
C GLU A 144 -27.80 3.18 -4.37
N LYS A 145 -27.67 3.65 -5.62
CA LYS A 145 -28.84 4.05 -6.43
C LYS A 145 -29.59 2.88 -7.09
N ASN A 146 -29.02 1.68 -7.06
CA ASN A 146 -29.67 0.51 -7.62
C ASN A 146 -30.74 -0.03 -6.65
N PRO A 147 -32.02 -0.11 -7.06
CA PRO A 147 -33.11 -0.51 -6.17
C PRO A 147 -32.98 -1.96 -5.66
N HIS A 148 -32.19 -2.79 -6.31
CA HIS A 148 -31.94 -4.17 -5.92
C HIS A 148 -30.76 -4.32 -4.95
N VAL A 149 -29.98 -3.28 -4.70
CA VAL A 149 -28.93 -3.27 -3.68
C VAL A 149 -29.53 -2.88 -2.35
N THR A 150 -29.51 -3.79 -1.40
CA THR A 150 -30.12 -3.60 -0.08
C THR A 150 -29.16 -3.09 0.96
N GLU A 151 -27.86 -3.44 0.84
CA GLU A 151 -26.86 -3.08 1.82
C GLU A 151 -25.46 -3.07 1.20
N ILE A 152 -24.62 -2.11 1.64
CA ILE A 152 -23.18 -2.06 1.29
C ILE A 152 -22.38 -1.89 2.57
N ILE A 153 -21.60 -2.92 2.93
CA ILE A 153 -20.83 -2.99 4.17
C ILE A 153 -19.34 -2.95 3.84
N LEU A 154 -18.60 -2.05 4.48
CA LEU A 154 -17.14 -2.03 4.40
C LEU A 154 -16.54 -3.30 4.99
N GLU A 155 -15.58 -3.90 4.28
CA GLU A 155 -14.85 -5.06 4.80
C GLU A 155 -14.11 -4.71 6.11
N PRO A 156 -14.24 -5.53 7.18
CA PRO A 156 -13.58 -5.25 8.45
C PRO A 156 -12.06 -5.15 8.35
N SER A 157 -11.48 -4.22 9.09
CA SER A 157 -10.02 -3.96 9.12
C SER A 157 -9.19 -5.20 9.43
N GLN A 158 -9.70 -6.08 10.28
CA GLN A 158 -9.01 -7.31 10.72
C GLN A 158 -8.73 -8.28 9.57
N ASN A 159 -9.53 -8.24 8.50
CA ASN A 159 -9.32 -9.07 7.31
C ASN A 159 -8.03 -8.71 6.57
N GLY A 160 -7.44 -7.54 6.82
CA GLY A 160 -6.17 -7.11 6.26
C GLY A 160 -4.94 -7.82 6.82
N GLY A 161 -5.09 -8.59 7.91
CA GLY A 161 -3.97 -9.24 8.58
C GLY A 161 -3.05 -8.28 9.35
N ALA A 162 -1.91 -8.79 9.77
CA ALA A 162 -0.93 -8.02 10.52
C ALA A 162 -0.19 -7.02 9.63
N VAL A 163 -0.01 -5.79 10.11
CA VAL A 163 0.70 -4.72 9.41
C VAL A 163 2.07 -4.44 10.05
N TYR A 164 2.92 -3.76 9.30
CA TYR A 164 4.26 -3.35 9.73
C TYR A 164 4.21 -2.29 10.86
N PRO A 165 5.10 -2.32 11.84
CA PRO A 165 6.06 -3.37 12.17
C PRO A 165 5.37 -4.59 12.82
N LEU A 166 5.58 -5.75 12.21
CA LEU A 166 4.87 -6.98 12.54
C LEU A 166 5.02 -7.38 14.01
N GLY A 167 3.88 -7.56 14.69
CA GLY A 167 3.83 -7.99 16.08
C GLY A 167 4.22 -6.91 17.12
N HIS A 168 4.48 -5.68 16.69
CA HIS A 168 4.95 -4.59 17.56
C HIS A 168 4.07 -3.34 17.50
N ASN A 169 2.83 -3.49 17.11
CA ASN A 169 1.85 -2.41 17.08
C ASN A 169 0.43 -2.98 17.19
N ASN A 170 -0.54 -2.09 17.45
CA ASN A 170 -1.97 -2.39 17.43
C ASN A 170 -2.66 -1.78 16.20
N TRP A 171 -1.91 -1.47 15.16
CA TRP A 171 -2.41 -0.86 13.94
C TRP A 171 -3.11 -1.89 13.04
N THR A 172 -3.95 -1.38 12.19
CA THR A 172 -4.59 -2.15 11.12
C THR A 172 -4.27 -1.50 9.77
N ARG A 173 -4.64 -2.16 8.67
CA ARG A 173 -4.49 -1.55 7.33
C ARG A 173 -5.25 -0.23 7.19
N ASP A 174 -6.33 -0.03 7.98
CA ASP A 174 -7.26 1.10 7.87
C ASP A 174 -7.03 2.17 8.94
N ASN A 175 -6.33 1.82 10.04
CA ASN A 175 -5.93 2.72 11.11
C ASN A 175 -4.46 2.46 11.46
N TYR A 176 -3.58 3.36 11.03
CA TYR A 176 -2.14 3.15 10.99
C TYR A 176 -1.37 4.40 11.42
N GLY A 177 -0.25 4.21 12.11
CA GLY A 177 0.65 5.30 12.50
C GLY A 177 0.22 6.06 13.76
N PRO A 178 0.73 7.28 13.99
CA PRO A 178 1.60 8.03 13.06
C PRO A 178 3.02 7.45 12.96
N ILE A 179 3.64 7.61 11.78
CA ILE A 179 5.05 7.30 11.54
C ILE A 179 5.75 8.50 10.92
N TYR A 180 7.03 8.65 11.20
CA TYR A 180 7.92 9.60 10.54
C TYR A 180 8.69 8.89 9.43
N ILE A 181 8.74 9.50 8.24
CA ILE A 181 9.42 8.99 7.05
C ILE A 181 10.81 9.62 7.00
N PRO A 182 11.88 8.84 7.23
CA PRO A 182 13.21 9.41 7.38
C PRO A 182 13.75 10.01 6.09
N ARG A 183 14.51 11.10 6.24
CA ARG A 183 15.33 11.71 5.22
C ARG A 183 16.79 11.32 5.45
N LYS A 184 17.57 11.30 4.40
CA LYS A 184 19.01 11.15 4.46
C LYS A 184 19.62 12.25 5.36
N GLY A 185 20.43 11.82 6.34
CA GLY A 185 21.06 12.70 7.29
C GLY A 185 20.23 13.03 8.53
N ASP A 186 18.95 12.69 8.56
CA ASP A 186 18.13 12.86 9.75
C ASP A 186 18.68 12.04 10.91
N ARG A 187 18.61 12.62 12.09
CA ARG A 187 18.98 11.99 13.35
C ARG A 187 17.75 11.79 14.20
N VAL A 188 17.52 10.56 14.57
CA VAL A 188 16.35 10.19 15.37
C VAL A 188 16.81 9.45 16.62
N MET A 189 16.41 9.93 17.78
CA MET A 189 16.59 9.19 19.03
C MET A 189 15.74 7.91 18.99
N ILE A 190 16.39 6.76 19.14
CA ILE A 190 15.69 5.48 19.13
C ILE A 190 15.13 5.20 20.52
N THR A 191 13.83 5.00 20.54
CA THR A 191 13.03 4.72 21.73
C THR A 191 12.39 3.34 21.60
N GLU A 192 11.80 2.82 22.67
CA GLU A 192 11.02 1.56 22.62
C GLU A 192 9.87 1.65 21.60
N GLN A 193 9.26 2.84 21.44
CA GLN A 193 8.11 3.06 20.56
C GLN A 193 8.49 3.02 19.08
N ASN A 194 9.69 3.53 18.71
CA ASN A 194 10.09 3.63 17.30
C ASN A 194 11.14 2.61 16.88
N TYR A 195 11.70 1.85 17.80
CA TYR A 195 12.72 0.84 17.52
C TYR A 195 12.29 -0.13 16.41
N TRP A 196 11.13 -0.71 16.53
CA TRP A 196 10.62 -1.70 15.57
C TRP A 196 10.21 -1.06 14.25
N ILE A 197 9.85 0.23 14.25
CA ILE A 197 9.56 1.01 13.05
C ILE A 197 10.82 1.17 12.19
N TYR A 198 11.99 1.41 12.80
CA TYR A 198 13.23 1.66 12.06
C TYR A 198 14.17 0.46 11.98
N LYS A 199 13.90 -0.61 12.73
CA LYS A 199 14.76 -1.78 12.75
C LYS A 199 14.96 -2.42 11.37
N ARG A 200 13.92 -2.50 10.54
CA ARG A 200 14.05 -3.02 9.18
C ARG A 200 14.94 -2.16 8.30
N ILE A 201 14.89 -0.83 8.45
CA ILE A 201 15.81 0.09 7.76
C ILE A 201 17.25 -0.25 8.12
N ALA A 202 17.54 -0.31 9.41
CA ALA A 202 18.87 -0.58 9.91
C ALA A 202 19.42 -1.95 9.47
N ASP A 203 18.59 -2.99 9.56
CA ASP A 203 19.02 -4.37 9.29
C ASP A 203 19.07 -4.72 7.80
N ALA A 204 18.09 -4.26 7.01
CA ALA A 204 17.89 -4.74 5.64
C ALA A 204 18.42 -3.78 4.57
N TYR A 205 18.49 -2.49 4.86
CA TYR A 205 18.86 -1.48 3.88
C TYR A 205 20.20 -0.80 4.19
N GLU A 206 20.43 -0.42 5.46
CA GLU A 206 21.63 0.33 5.84
C GLU A 206 22.73 -0.50 6.49
N PHE A 207 22.42 -1.73 6.93
CA PHE A 207 23.35 -2.65 7.58
C PHE A 207 24.10 -2.02 8.74
N GLN A 208 23.39 -1.25 9.58
CA GLN A 208 23.91 -0.58 10.74
C GLN A 208 23.26 -1.10 12.03
N PRO A 209 23.98 -1.11 13.15
CA PRO A 209 23.37 -1.42 14.43
C PRO A 209 22.38 -0.32 14.82
N ILE A 210 21.24 -0.72 15.37
CA ILE A 210 20.26 0.18 15.98
C ILE A 210 20.07 -0.21 17.45
N ARG A 211 20.10 0.77 18.37
CA ARG A 211 19.97 0.53 19.80
C ARG A 211 19.05 1.55 20.44
N ILE A 212 18.21 1.08 21.36
CA ILE A 212 17.34 1.94 22.16
C ILE A 212 18.23 2.83 23.06
N GLY A 213 17.89 4.12 23.12
CA GLY A 213 18.63 5.12 23.88
C GLY A 213 19.80 5.77 23.12
N GLU A 214 20.07 5.35 21.87
CA GLU A 214 21.08 5.94 21.01
C GLU A 214 20.44 6.71 19.85
N GLU A 215 21.16 7.72 19.34
CA GLU A 215 20.77 8.44 18.14
C GLU A 215 21.13 7.63 16.89
N TYR A 216 20.18 7.49 15.97
CA TYR A 216 20.40 6.82 14.68
C TYR A 216 20.38 7.86 13.56
N THR A 217 21.40 7.83 12.68
CA THR A 217 21.51 8.70 11.51
C THR A 217 21.19 7.92 10.25
N PHE A 218 20.17 8.34 9.51
CA PHE A 218 19.74 7.69 8.26
C PHE A 218 20.68 8.03 7.11
N LYS A 219 21.04 7.03 6.30
CA LYS A 219 21.98 7.15 5.16
C LYS A 219 21.30 7.42 3.84
N MET A 220 20.02 7.11 3.72
CA MET A 220 19.22 7.23 2.50
C MET A 220 17.91 7.95 2.77
N ASP A 221 17.28 8.44 1.70
CA ASP A 221 15.91 8.90 1.71
C ASP A 221 14.95 7.71 1.68
N TYR A 222 13.83 7.85 2.41
CA TYR A 222 12.79 6.83 2.47
C TYR A 222 11.45 7.37 2.03
N TYR A 223 10.63 6.49 1.48
CA TYR A 223 9.33 6.82 0.93
C TYR A 223 8.27 5.87 1.48
N TRP A 224 7.02 6.34 1.49
CA TRP A 224 5.88 5.51 1.85
C TRP A 224 4.97 5.34 0.65
N MET A 225 4.82 4.09 0.22
CA MET A 225 4.13 3.72 -1.00
C MET A 225 2.85 2.98 -0.68
N GLN A 226 1.73 3.36 -1.32
CA GLN A 226 0.46 2.64 -1.20
C GLN A 226 -0.18 2.39 -2.56
N GLY A 227 -0.85 1.24 -2.68
CA GLY A 227 -1.66 0.94 -3.85
C GLY A 227 -3.03 1.62 -3.77
N ASP A 228 -3.60 2.01 -4.91
CA ASP A 228 -4.93 2.64 -4.96
C ASP A 228 -6.04 1.65 -4.61
N ASN A 229 -5.90 0.35 -4.95
CA ASN A 229 -6.74 -0.70 -4.42
C ASN A 229 -6.29 -1.05 -2.99
N ARG A 230 -6.75 -0.25 -2.03
CA ARG A 230 -6.25 -0.20 -0.64
C ARG A 230 -6.32 -1.55 0.08
N HIS A 231 -7.38 -2.31 -0.13
CA HIS A 231 -7.57 -3.59 0.57
C HIS A 231 -6.92 -4.77 -0.14
N ASN A 232 -6.56 -4.62 -1.42
CA ASN A 232 -5.93 -5.65 -2.25
C ASN A 232 -4.50 -5.27 -2.66
N SER A 233 -3.80 -4.51 -1.84
CA SER A 233 -2.44 -4.06 -2.13
C SER A 233 -1.47 -4.53 -1.06
N ALA A 234 -0.47 -5.30 -1.47
CA ALA A 234 0.75 -5.44 -0.70
C ALA A 234 1.60 -4.17 -0.92
N ASP A 235 1.71 -3.33 0.12
CA ASP A 235 2.36 -2.03 0.08
C ASP A 235 3.07 -1.70 1.40
N SER A 236 3.48 -0.45 1.60
CA SER A 236 4.27 -0.04 2.76
C SER A 236 3.60 -0.34 4.11
N ARG A 237 2.28 -0.48 4.17
CA ARG A 237 1.60 -0.92 5.39
C ARG A 237 2.00 -2.33 5.84
N TYR A 238 2.51 -3.16 4.92
CA TYR A 238 2.91 -4.54 5.18
C TYR A 238 4.41 -4.74 5.19
N TRP A 239 5.15 -4.02 4.33
CA TRP A 239 6.60 -4.19 4.21
C TRP A 239 7.42 -3.01 4.74
N GLY A 240 6.80 -1.89 5.11
CA GLY A 240 7.47 -0.72 5.66
C GLY A 240 7.99 0.24 4.58
N PHE A 241 9.05 0.95 4.91
CA PHE A 241 9.65 1.98 4.09
C PHE A 241 10.30 1.45 2.81
N VAL A 242 10.27 2.27 1.76
CA VAL A 242 10.96 2.02 0.49
C VAL A 242 12.16 2.96 0.41
N PRO A 243 13.41 2.45 0.38
CA PRO A 243 14.58 3.29 0.23
C PRO A 243 14.70 3.83 -1.19
N GLU A 244 15.39 4.97 -1.35
CA GLU A 244 15.55 5.67 -2.63
C GLU A 244 16.13 4.79 -3.75
N ASP A 245 17.05 3.89 -3.42
CA ASP A 245 17.70 2.98 -4.37
C ASP A 245 16.79 1.82 -4.85
N HIS A 246 15.59 1.68 -4.29
CA HIS A 246 14.57 0.74 -4.73
C HIS A 246 13.52 1.38 -5.66
N ILE A 247 13.60 2.70 -5.88
CA ILE A 247 12.72 3.41 -6.81
C ILE A 247 13.31 3.33 -8.20
N VAL A 248 12.64 2.59 -9.09
CA VAL A 248 13.13 2.34 -10.47
C VAL A 248 12.77 3.50 -11.39
N GLY A 249 11.66 4.17 -11.11
CA GLY A 249 11.19 5.30 -11.92
C GLY A 249 9.74 5.65 -11.66
N GLN A 250 9.27 6.68 -12.36
CA GLN A 250 7.89 7.14 -12.35
C GLN A 250 7.23 6.82 -13.69
N PRO A 251 6.03 6.20 -13.70
CA PRO A 251 5.26 6.05 -14.93
C PRO A 251 4.88 7.42 -15.50
N ILE A 252 5.11 7.63 -16.81
CA ILE A 252 4.84 8.89 -17.49
C ILE A 252 3.49 8.83 -18.21
N PHE A 253 3.26 7.76 -18.99
CA PHE A 253 2.02 7.57 -19.73
C PHE A 253 1.79 6.10 -20.08
N VAL A 254 0.54 5.76 -20.41
CA VAL A 254 0.16 4.43 -20.89
C VAL A 254 0.29 4.39 -22.40
N TRP A 255 1.31 3.68 -22.93
CA TRP A 255 1.50 3.55 -24.38
C TRP A 255 0.71 2.40 -25.00
N LEU A 256 0.40 1.35 -24.21
CA LEU A 256 -0.42 0.21 -24.62
C LEU A 256 -1.21 -0.31 -23.43
N SER A 257 -2.48 -0.64 -23.64
CA SER A 257 -3.32 -1.33 -22.64
C SER A 257 -4.09 -2.42 -23.34
N ILE A 258 -3.93 -3.66 -22.86
CA ILE A 258 -4.61 -4.85 -23.35
C ILE A 258 -5.56 -5.34 -22.27
N ASP A 259 -6.78 -5.68 -22.67
CA ASP A 259 -7.74 -6.31 -21.79
C ASP A 259 -7.33 -7.77 -21.55
N LYS A 260 -7.30 -8.20 -20.29
CA LYS A 260 -6.83 -9.56 -19.94
C LYS A 260 -7.79 -10.65 -20.38
N ASP A 261 -9.09 -10.36 -20.37
CA ASP A 261 -10.13 -11.34 -20.65
C ASP A 261 -10.41 -11.47 -22.13
N THR A 262 -10.51 -10.35 -22.83
CA THR A 262 -10.85 -10.28 -24.26
C THR A 262 -9.63 -10.21 -25.16
N HIS A 263 -8.43 -10.00 -24.61
CA HIS A 263 -7.16 -9.74 -25.33
C HIS A 263 -7.27 -8.59 -26.32
N SER A 264 -8.28 -7.72 -26.19
CA SER A 264 -8.49 -6.55 -27.04
C SER A 264 -7.70 -5.35 -26.55
N ILE A 265 -7.33 -4.45 -27.47
CA ILE A 265 -6.64 -3.20 -27.14
C ILE A 265 -7.63 -2.21 -26.55
N ARG A 266 -7.34 -1.70 -25.35
CA ARG A 266 -8.12 -0.66 -24.68
C ARG A 266 -7.67 0.73 -25.13
N PHE A 267 -8.12 1.19 -26.30
CA PHE A 267 -7.75 2.49 -26.89
C PHE A 267 -8.04 3.67 -25.96
N SER A 268 -9.09 3.58 -25.14
CA SER A 268 -9.45 4.63 -24.19
C SER A 268 -8.42 4.90 -23.10
N ARG A 269 -7.44 3.99 -22.90
CA ARG A 269 -6.38 4.12 -21.92
C ARG A 269 -5.05 4.56 -22.52
N ILE A 270 -4.88 4.43 -23.85
CA ILE A 270 -3.62 4.80 -24.53
C ILE A 270 -3.47 6.31 -24.50
N GLY A 271 -2.26 6.78 -24.22
CA GLY A 271 -1.90 8.19 -24.15
C GLY A 271 -2.34 8.90 -22.87
N LYS A 272 -2.98 8.20 -21.91
CA LYS A 272 -3.27 8.82 -20.63
C LYS A 272 -1.97 9.09 -19.87
N HIS A 273 -1.73 10.36 -19.59
CA HIS A 273 -0.61 10.86 -18.79
C HIS A 273 -0.91 10.76 -17.30
N ASP A 274 -2.19 10.76 -16.95
CA ASP A 274 -2.61 10.81 -15.56
C ASP A 274 -2.90 9.40 -15.06
N MET A 275 -1.98 8.90 -14.27
CA MET A 275 -2.23 7.78 -13.36
C MET A 275 -2.76 8.31 -12.01
N ARG A 276 -3.33 9.50 -12.03
CA ARG A 276 -4.04 10.12 -10.91
C ARG A 276 -5.46 9.60 -10.85
#